data_7e37ae745b411947822d7f94552f8266
#
_entry.id   7e37ae745b411947822d7f94552f8266
#
_cell.length_a   1.000
_cell.length_b   1.000
_cell.length_c   1.000
_cell.angle_alpha   90.00
_cell.angle_beta   90.00
_cell.angle_gamma   90.00
#
_symmetry.space_group_name_H-M   'P 1'
#
loop_
_entity.id
_entity.type
_entity.pdbx_description
1 polymer ?
#
loop_
_entity_poly.entity_id
_entity_poly.type
_entity_poly.pdbx_seq_one_letter_code
_entity_poly.pdbx_strand_id
1 'polypeptide(L)'
;MTELPIDENTPRILIVEDEPKLGQLLIDYLRAASYAPTLISHGDQVLPYVRQTPPDLILLDLMLPGTDGLTLCREIRRFSDIPIVMVTAKIEEIDRLLGLEIGADDYICKPYSPREVVARVKT
;
A
#
# COMPACT_ATOMS: atom_id res chain seq x y z
N MET A 1 12.50 -2.41 23.77
CA MET A 1 11.17 -1.91 23.39
C MET A 1 10.27 -3.09 23.03
N THR A 2 9.10 -3.10 23.59
CA THR A 2 8.17 -4.20 23.36
C THR A 2 7.24 -3.83 22.24
N GLU A 3 7.17 -4.66 21.21
CA GLU A 3 6.17 -4.47 20.17
C GLU A 3 4.79 -4.81 20.73
N LEU A 4 3.78 -4.08 20.26
CA LEU A 4 2.42 -4.42 20.61
C LEU A 4 2.07 -5.76 19.98
N PRO A 5 1.38 -6.64 20.70
CA PRO A 5 1.01 -7.93 20.13
C PRO A 5 0.07 -7.72 18.95
N ILE A 6 0.29 -8.49 17.88
CA ILE A 6 -0.57 -8.52 16.73
C ILE A 6 -1.66 -9.54 17.01
N ASP A 7 -2.90 -9.11 16.98
CA ASP A 7 -4.05 -9.98 17.13
C ASP A 7 -4.97 -9.87 15.92
N GLU A 8 -6.07 -10.60 15.92
CA GLU A 8 -7.00 -10.62 14.79
C GLU A 8 -7.71 -9.29 14.56
N ASN A 9 -7.69 -8.37 15.56
CA ASN A 9 -8.31 -7.06 15.45
C ASN A 9 -7.32 -5.97 15.01
N THR A 10 -6.03 -6.28 14.95
CA THR A 10 -5.02 -5.33 14.51
C THR A 10 -5.15 -5.13 13.00
N PRO A 11 -5.40 -3.91 12.52
CA PRO A 11 -5.53 -3.68 11.08
C PRO A 11 -4.26 -4.05 10.33
N ARG A 12 -4.43 -4.77 9.23
CA ARG A 12 -3.33 -5.30 8.42
C ARG A 12 -3.13 -4.42 7.22
N ILE A 13 -1.91 -3.92 7.07
CA ILE A 13 -1.55 -3.03 5.96
C ILE A 13 -0.56 -3.75 5.06
N LEU A 14 -0.91 -3.89 3.80
CA LEU A 14 0.03 -4.40 2.80
C LEU A 14 0.76 -3.22 2.18
N ILE A 15 2.10 -3.23 2.27
CA ILE A 15 2.96 -2.23 1.65
C ILE A 15 3.58 -2.88 0.41
N VAL A 16 3.34 -2.29 -0.76
CA VAL A 16 3.94 -2.75 -2.01
C VAL A 16 4.94 -1.70 -2.45
N GLU A 17 6.23 -1.96 -2.19
CA GLU A 17 7.32 -1.01 -2.39
C GLU A 17 8.62 -1.76 -2.65
N ASP A 18 9.36 -1.39 -3.69
CA ASP A 18 10.60 -2.07 -4.06
C ASP A 18 11.87 -1.43 -3.45
N GLU A 19 11.78 -0.24 -2.91
CA GLU A 19 12.93 0.40 -2.26
C GLU A 19 13.03 -0.05 -0.80
N PRO A 20 14.11 -0.81 -0.43
CA PRO A 20 14.16 -1.42 0.90
C PRO A 20 14.13 -0.43 2.05
N LYS A 21 14.84 0.69 1.93
CA LYS A 21 14.89 1.69 3.00
C LYS A 21 13.54 2.34 3.23
N LEU A 22 12.82 2.66 2.16
CA LEU A 22 11.51 3.27 2.26
C LEU A 22 10.50 2.26 2.81
N GLY A 23 10.56 1.03 2.33
CA GLY A 23 9.69 -0.04 2.83
C GLY A 23 9.87 -0.26 4.33
N GLN A 24 11.13 -0.30 4.80
CA GLN A 24 11.40 -0.50 6.22
C GLN A 24 10.92 0.69 7.06
N LEU A 25 11.09 1.90 6.54
CA LEU A 25 10.63 3.10 7.22
C LEU A 25 9.10 3.09 7.39
N LEU A 26 8.38 2.69 6.35
CA LEU A 26 6.92 2.57 6.42
C LEU A 26 6.49 1.49 7.41
N ILE A 27 7.19 0.36 7.43
CA ILE A 27 6.94 -0.70 8.42
C ILE A 27 7.06 -0.13 9.83
N ASP A 28 8.14 0.57 10.12
CA ASP A 28 8.40 1.10 11.46
C ASP A 28 7.34 2.11 11.90
N TYR A 29 6.96 3.02 11.02
CA TYR A 29 5.94 4.01 11.35
C TYR A 29 4.55 3.40 11.52
N LEU A 30 4.19 2.42 10.69
CA LEU A 30 2.89 1.77 10.80
C LEU A 30 2.80 0.91 12.06
N ARG A 31 3.87 0.20 12.41
CA ARG A 31 3.92 -0.55 13.67
C ARG A 31 3.77 0.38 14.87
N ALA A 32 4.45 1.52 14.84
CA ALA A 32 4.35 2.51 15.92
C ALA A 32 2.93 3.07 16.03
N ALA A 33 2.15 3.04 14.97
CA ALA A 33 0.76 3.48 14.96
C ALA A 33 -0.22 2.33 15.24
N SER A 34 0.28 1.17 15.66
CA SER A 34 -0.52 -0.01 16.03
C SER A 34 -1.17 -0.73 14.86
N TYR A 35 -0.53 -0.71 13.70
CA TYR A 35 -0.92 -1.51 12.55
C TYR A 35 0.01 -2.73 12.39
N ALA A 36 -0.43 -3.69 11.60
CA ALA A 36 0.35 -4.89 11.27
C ALA A 36 0.78 -4.82 9.81
N PRO A 37 1.97 -4.24 9.50
CA PRO A 37 2.42 -4.09 8.12
C PRO A 37 3.09 -5.36 7.59
N THR A 38 2.88 -5.63 6.30
CA THR A 38 3.60 -6.64 5.53
C THR A 38 4.13 -5.97 4.28
N LEU A 39 5.39 -6.23 3.94
CA LEU A 39 6.05 -5.64 2.77
C LEU A 39 6.19 -6.67 1.66
N ILE A 40 5.74 -6.29 0.46
CA ILE A 40 6.01 -7.03 -0.76
C ILE A 40 6.75 -6.09 -1.70
N SER A 41 7.87 -6.54 -2.25
CA SER A 41 8.72 -5.70 -3.08
C SER A 41 8.62 -6.01 -4.58
N HIS A 42 7.78 -6.95 -4.98
CA HIS A 42 7.65 -7.36 -6.38
C HIS A 42 6.18 -7.53 -6.76
N GLY A 43 5.78 -6.93 -7.87
CA GLY A 43 4.37 -6.90 -8.29
C GLY A 43 3.74 -8.27 -8.48
N ASP A 44 4.50 -9.25 -8.95
CA ASP A 44 3.99 -10.59 -9.23
C ASP A 44 3.51 -11.33 -7.98
N GLN A 45 3.96 -10.91 -6.80
CA GLN A 45 3.61 -11.55 -5.54
C GLN A 45 2.35 -10.98 -4.91
N VAL A 46 1.85 -9.86 -5.42
CA VAL A 46 0.77 -9.11 -4.77
C VAL A 46 -0.58 -9.82 -4.87
N LEU A 47 -1.00 -10.20 -6.06
CA LEU A 47 -2.31 -10.82 -6.25
C LEU A 47 -2.47 -12.12 -5.47
N PRO A 48 -1.50 -13.06 -5.51
CA PRO A 48 -1.62 -14.27 -4.69
C PRO A 48 -1.73 -13.97 -3.20
N TYR A 49 -0.95 -13.00 -2.72
CA TYR A 49 -0.99 -12.63 -1.31
C TYR A 49 -2.35 -12.04 -0.92
N VAL A 50 -2.87 -11.12 -1.70
CA VAL A 50 -4.15 -10.47 -1.39
C VAL A 50 -5.29 -11.48 -1.40
N ARG A 51 -5.25 -12.46 -2.29
CA ARG A 51 -6.27 -13.50 -2.35
C ARG A 51 -6.24 -14.43 -1.14
N GLN A 52 -5.04 -14.81 -0.69
CA GLN A 52 -4.89 -15.72 0.43
C GLN A 52 -5.01 -15.04 1.79
N THR A 53 -4.51 -13.82 1.89
CA THR A 53 -4.43 -13.10 3.16
C THR A 53 -4.89 -11.65 2.94
N PRO A 54 -6.20 -11.42 2.77
CA PRO A 54 -6.69 -10.08 2.46
C PRO A 54 -6.29 -9.07 3.54
N PRO A 55 -5.56 -7.99 3.16
CA PRO A 55 -5.26 -6.93 4.11
C PRO A 55 -6.45 -6.00 4.28
N ASP A 56 -6.37 -5.11 5.26
CA ASP A 56 -7.40 -4.10 5.49
C ASP A 56 -7.19 -2.86 4.63
N LEU A 57 -5.94 -2.64 4.18
CA LEU A 57 -5.59 -1.53 3.30
C LEU A 57 -4.31 -1.87 2.56
N ILE A 58 -4.17 -1.36 1.33
CA ILE A 58 -2.98 -1.55 0.51
C ILE A 58 -2.36 -0.19 0.19
N LEU A 59 -1.06 -0.05 0.50
CA LEU A 59 -0.23 1.06 0.03
C LEU A 59 0.50 0.54 -1.21
N LEU A 60 0.21 1.10 -2.37
CA LEU A 60 0.65 0.55 -3.65
C LEU A 60 1.49 1.54 -4.43
N ASP A 61 2.78 1.23 -4.59
CA ASP A 61 3.65 2.01 -5.47
C ASP A 61 3.33 1.69 -6.92
N LEU A 62 3.23 2.72 -7.76
CA LEU A 62 2.98 2.54 -9.19
C LEU A 62 4.21 2.01 -9.94
N MET A 63 5.40 2.35 -9.47
CA MET A 63 6.65 2.03 -10.15
C MET A 63 7.31 0.82 -9.53
N LEU A 64 6.83 -0.38 -9.89
CA LEU A 64 7.30 -1.64 -9.34
C LEU A 64 7.91 -2.52 -10.41
N PRO A 65 8.93 -3.34 -10.07
CA PRO A 65 9.32 -4.43 -10.95
C PRO A 65 8.22 -5.49 -10.99
N GLY A 66 8.06 -6.13 -12.13
CA GLY A 66 6.99 -7.08 -12.36
C GLY A 66 5.75 -6.39 -12.89
N THR A 67 4.60 -6.67 -12.30
CA THR A 67 3.33 -6.06 -12.73
C THR A 67 3.22 -4.64 -12.17
N ASP A 68 2.88 -3.68 -13.03
CA ASP A 68 2.79 -2.28 -12.60
C ASP A 68 1.58 -2.03 -11.68
N GLY A 69 1.66 -0.92 -10.92
CA GLY A 69 0.67 -0.62 -9.89
C GLY A 69 -0.74 -0.36 -10.42
N LEU A 70 -0.88 0.24 -11.59
CA LEU A 70 -2.20 0.50 -12.17
C LEU A 70 -2.88 -0.81 -12.55
N THR A 71 -2.14 -1.73 -13.15
CA THR A 71 -2.64 -3.07 -13.48
C THR A 71 -3.04 -3.81 -12.22
N LEU A 72 -2.20 -3.77 -11.18
CA LEU A 72 -2.50 -4.41 -9.90
C LEU A 72 -3.78 -3.88 -9.28
N CYS A 73 -3.97 -2.57 -9.28
CA CYS A 73 -5.17 -1.96 -8.73
C CYS A 73 -6.41 -2.45 -9.48
N ARG A 74 -6.36 -2.49 -10.80
CA ARG A 74 -7.46 -2.97 -11.64
C ARG A 74 -7.78 -4.42 -11.33
N GLU A 75 -6.77 -5.27 -11.22
CA GLU A 75 -6.96 -6.69 -10.95
C GLU A 75 -7.52 -6.94 -9.55
N ILE A 76 -7.05 -6.19 -8.56
CA ILE A 76 -7.57 -6.29 -7.20
C ILE A 76 -9.06 -5.91 -7.16
N ARG A 77 -9.44 -4.87 -7.89
CA ARG A 77 -10.83 -4.39 -7.92
C ARG A 77 -11.80 -5.38 -8.53
N ARG A 78 -11.33 -6.36 -9.28
CA ARG A 78 -12.19 -7.41 -9.83
C ARG A 78 -12.77 -8.31 -8.75
N PHE A 79 -12.11 -8.43 -7.60
CA PHE A 79 -12.54 -9.35 -6.55
C PHE A 79 -12.58 -8.74 -5.15
N SER A 80 -12.22 -7.47 -4.98
CA SER A 80 -12.13 -6.88 -3.66
C SER A 80 -12.34 -5.37 -3.65
N ASP A 81 -12.94 -4.89 -2.57
CA ASP A 81 -13.13 -3.46 -2.29
C ASP A 81 -12.12 -2.94 -1.27
N ILE A 82 -11.04 -3.66 -1.01
CA ILE A 82 -10.02 -3.25 -0.06
C ILE A 82 -9.53 -1.84 -0.42
N PRO A 83 -9.46 -0.89 0.54
CA PRO A 83 -8.94 0.45 0.26
C PRO A 83 -7.52 0.40 -0.28
N ILE A 84 -7.28 1.13 -1.38
CA ILE A 84 -5.97 1.23 -2.01
C ILE A 84 -5.53 2.68 -2.04
N VAL A 85 -4.37 2.95 -1.44
CA VAL A 85 -3.72 4.25 -1.50
C VAL A 85 -2.52 4.11 -2.41
N MET A 86 -2.51 4.82 -3.53
CA MET A 86 -1.38 4.82 -4.45
C MET A 86 -0.28 5.74 -3.97
N VAL A 87 0.96 5.28 -4.06
CA VAL A 87 2.14 6.04 -3.65
C VAL A 87 3.10 6.07 -4.82
N THR A 88 3.48 7.25 -5.30
CA THR A 88 4.35 7.34 -6.47
C THR A 88 5.16 8.61 -6.51
N ALA A 89 6.36 8.53 -7.12
CA ALA A 89 7.27 9.66 -7.27
C ALA A 89 6.76 10.69 -8.30
N LYS A 90 6.03 10.23 -9.30
CA LYS A 90 5.47 11.11 -10.33
C LYS A 90 4.00 10.82 -10.52
N ILE A 91 3.17 11.73 -10.05
CA ILE A 91 1.79 11.69 -10.43
C ILE A 91 1.57 12.80 -11.43
N GLU A 92 1.66 12.48 -12.69
CA GLU A 92 1.11 13.33 -13.73
C GLU A 92 -0.39 13.36 -13.53
N GLU A 93 -1.01 14.47 -13.88
CA GLU A 93 -2.44 14.63 -13.68
C GLU A 93 -3.23 13.49 -14.35
N ILE A 94 -2.78 13.05 -15.52
CA ILE A 94 -3.39 11.94 -16.26
C ILE A 94 -3.29 10.64 -15.47
N ASP A 95 -2.13 10.35 -14.88
CA ASP A 95 -1.93 9.13 -14.10
C ASP A 95 -2.80 9.13 -12.85
N ARG A 96 -2.97 10.29 -12.23
CA ARG A 96 -3.82 10.45 -11.07
C ARG A 96 -5.29 10.18 -11.41
N LEU A 97 -5.77 10.73 -12.52
CA LEU A 97 -7.13 10.48 -12.99
C LEU A 97 -7.35 9.01 -13.33
N LEU A 98 -6.39 8.39 -14.01
CA LEU A 98 -6.46 6.97 -14.34
C LEU A 98 -6.49 6.12 -13.08
N GLY A 99 -5.70 6.46 -12.06
CA GLY A 99 -5.70 5.75 -10.79
C GLY A 99 -7.07 5.78 -10.12
N LEU A 100 -7.70 6.93 -10.07
CA LEU A 100 -9.02 7.08 -9.48
C LEU A 100 -10.10 6.35 -10.29
N GLU A 101 -10.03 6.40 -11.63
CA GLU A 101 -10.96 5.67 -12.48
C GLU A 101 -10.83 4.16 -12.32
N ILE A 102 -9.63 3.67 -12.08
CA ILE A 102 -9.36 2.25 -11.89
C ILE A 102 -9.84 1.78 -10.50
N GLY A 103 -10.06 2.71 -9.58
CA GLY A 103 -10.63 2.39 -8.29
C GLY A 103 -9.73 2.59 -7.08
N ALA A 104 -8.66 3.38 -7.21
CA ALA A 104 -7.88 3.77 -6.05
C ALA A 104 -8.68 4.75 -5.18
N ASP A 105 -8.52 4.64 -3.88
CA ASP A 105 -9.27 5.48 -2.93
C ASP A 105 -8.55 6.78 -2.62
N ASP A 106 -7.23 6.80 -2.73
CA ASP A 106 -6.42 7.98 -2.46
C ASP A 106 -5.05 7.81 -3.11
N TYR A 107 -4.25 8.86 -3.08
CA TYR A 107 -2.87 8.81 -3.57
C TYR A 107 -1.98 9.74 -2.78
N ILE A 108 -0.68 9.42 -2.73
CA ILE A 108 0.33 10.21 -2.07
C ILE A 108 1.51 10.38 -3.03
N CYS A 109 1.97 11.61 -3.22
CA CYS A 109 3.14 11.89 -4.06
C CYS A 109 4.43 11.76 -3.26
N LYS A 110 5.42 11.11 -3.84
CA LYS A 110 6.80 11.16 -3.32
C LYS A 110 7.45 12.48 -3.73
N PRO A 111 8.31 13.08 -2.92
CA PRO A 111 8.66 12.66 -1.58
C PRO A 111 7.56 13.00 -0.58
N TYR A 112 7.37 12.12 0.39
CA TYR A 112 6.37 12.32 1.44
C TYR A 112 7.02 12.05 2.80
N SER A 113 6.39 12.53 3.88
CA SER A 113 6.80 12.10 5.20
C SER A 113 6.05 10.82 5.57
N PRO A 114 6.68 9.90 6.30
CA PRO A 114 5.99 8.70 6.78
C PRO A 114 4.78 9.03 7.66
N ARG A 115 4.80 10.17 8.33
CA ARG A 115 3.64 10.64 9.12
C ARG A 115 2.44 10.94 8.25
N GLU A 116 2.65 11.47 7.05
CA GLU A 116 1.57 11.71 6.09
C GLU A 116 0.93 10.39 5.67
N VAL A 117 1.75 9.37 5.42
CA VAL A 117 1.25 8.04 5.06
C VAL A 117 0.37 7.49 6.18
N VAL A 118 0.84 7.55 7.42
CA VAL A 118 0.07 7.08 8.57
C VAL A 118 -1.25 7.85 8.70
N ALA A 119 -1.22 9.16 8.50
CA ALA A 119 -2.44 9.98 8.56
C ALA A 119 -3.46 9.57 7.51
N ARG A 120 -3.00 9.27 6.28
CA ARG A 120 -3.87 8.81 5.19
C ARG A 120 -4.47 7.45 5.49
N VAL A 121 -3.66 6.55 6.05
CA VAL A 121 -4.12 5.20 6.42
C VAL A 121 -5.24 5.27 7.46
N LYS A 122 -5.17 6.23 8.39
CA LYS A 122 -6.19 6.38 9.43
C LYS A 122 -7.53 6.90 8.94
N THR A 123 -7.57 7.50 7.77
CA THR A 123 -8.83 7.97 7.20
C THR A 123 -9.50 6.87 6.39
#